data_e3d97e1b71d40ebf8c67c957a3050d4b
#
_entry.id   e3d97e1b71d40ebf8c67c957a3050d4b
#
_cell.length_a   1.000
_cell.length_b   1.000
_cell.length_c   1.000
_cell.angle_alpha   90.00
_cell.angle_beta   90.00
_cell.angle_gamma   90.00
#
_symmetry.space_group_name_H-M   'P 1'
#
loop_
_entity.id
_entity.type
_entity.pdbx_description
1 polymer ?
#
loop_
_entity_poly.entity_id
_entity_poly.type
_entity_poly.pdbx_seq_one_letter_code
_entity_poly.pdbx_strand_id
1 'polypeptide(L)'
;MKPLNHSIFILLILLSAMLTACGSPTELERIQTRETLHVISRNAPGIYYEGRETREGLEYELVSMFAETLGVELDLKVAGTRSQVRSALDNGYTNMAAAMMMTNESNTERYLYSDSFLEATPVIVYRYGSTRPRKTSDLVGKSIAVAIDSHLLLELERHKQELPDLKWKAINEDTEDLIRMVQDREVDYALVYSLELQLHRAFYPRVRKAFELGDPKGVAWFFPNSTDKSLLEAANAFISQIKDDGTLMYLTERYYGHLAQFNYVGARTFIRHSKQRLPKYEDAYKKYAEQYETDWRLMAAMGYQESHWRPNAVSPTGVRGLMMLTQVTAKEMGIKNRLDPLQSIKGGVKYFARIHKRIPDSVPEPDKTWFALASYNVGLGHLEDARILTEKGGKDPNKWADVKEFLPLLQQKNTTQKHAMGMPGAPSPSSMCKT
;
A
#
# COMPACT_ATOMS: atom_id res chain seq x y z
N MET A 1 23.25 30.98 -71.53
CA MET A 1 22.78 30.64 -70.18
C MET A 1 21.51 29.81 -70.35
N LYS A 2 21.55 28.50 -70.02
CA LYS A 2 20.38 27.63 -70.09
C LYS A 2 19.49 27.87 -68.88
N PRO A 3 18.18 27.95 -69.01
CA PRO A 3 17.28 28.11 -67.87
C PRO A 3 17.33 26.87 -66.97
N LEU A 4 17.59 27.07 -65.71
CA LEU A 4 17.55 26.02 -64.68
C LEU A 4 16.16 25.46 -64.58
N ASN A 5 15.99 24.15 -64.75
CA ASN A 5 14.71 23.46 -64.83
C ASN A 5 13.85 23.76 -63.62
N HIS A 6 12.70 24.39 -63.78
CA HIS A 6 11.70 24.65 -62.74
C HIS A 6 11.32 23.40 -61.92
N SER A 7 11.39 22.21 -62.52
CA SER A 7 11.16 20.92 -61.87
C SER A 7 12.17 20.57 -60.79
N ILE A 8 13.47 20.96 -60.98
CA ILE A 8 14.54 20.72 -59.97
C ILE A 8 14.39 21.68 -58.79
N PHE A 9 13.94 22.91 -59.03
CA PHE A 9 13.67 23.89 -57.98
C PHE A 9 12.44 23.50 -57.11
N ILE A 10 11.39 22.95 -57.71
CA ILE A 10 10.21 22.42 -57.01
C ILE A 10 10.57 21.17 -56.20
N LEU A 11 11.43 20.28 -56.74
CA LEU A 11 11.89 19.08 -56.03
C LEU A 11 12.76 19.42 -54.82
N LEU A 12 13.61 20.44 -54.94
CA LEU A 12 14.42 20.96 -53.84
C LEU A 12 13.59 21.64 -52.74
N ILE A 13 12.51 22.37 -53.12
CA ILE A 13 11.57 22.97 -52.13
C ILE A 13 10.75 21.87 -51.46
N LEU A 14 10.31 20.83 -52.13
CA LEU A 14 9.63 19.68 -51.54
C LEU A 14 10.56 18.86 -50.64
N LEU A 15 11.82 18.69 -51.00
CA LEU A 15 12.81 18.01 -50.19
C LEU A 15 13.19 18.84 -48.94
N SER A 16 13.26 20.18 -49.04
CA SER A 16 13.48 21.06 -47.89
C SER A 16 12.26 21.14 -46.96
N ALA A 17 11.05 21.05 -47.50
CA ALA A 17 9.83 20.97 -46.68
C ALA A 17 9.67 19.64 -45.93
N MET A 18 10.21 18.52 -46.44
CA MET A 18 10.28 17.25 -45.71
C MET A 18 11.33 17.24 -44.60
N LEU A 19 12.37 18.08 -44.70
CA LEU A 19 13.44 18.18 -43.68
C LEU A 19 13.07 19.11 -42.50
N THR A 20 12.03 19.94 -42.61
CA THR A 20 11.58 20.83 -41.51
C THR A 20 10.45 20.24 -40.67
N ALA A 21 9.99 19.01 -40.95
CA ALA A 21 8.94 18.34 -40.18
C ALA A 21 9.48 17.45 -39.03
N CYS A 22 10.80 17.37 -38.84
CA CYS A 22 11.36 16.73 -37.65
C CYS A 22 11.38 17.74 -36.48
N GLY A 23 10.26 17.89 -35.81
CA GLY A 23 10.27 18.43 -34.44
C GLY A 23 11.20 17.59 -33.55
N SER A 24 11.85 18.21 -32.55
CA SER A 24 12.60 17.42 -31.56
C SER A 24 11.67 16.40 -30.91
N PRO A 25 12.13 15.15 -30.70
CA PRO A 25 11.27 14.12 -30.13
C PRO A 25 10.73 14.56 -28.77
N THR A 26 9.48 14.25 -28.51
CA THR A 26 8.82 14.53 -27.23
C THR A 26 9.46 13.72 -26.11
N GLU A 27 9.19 14.09 -24.84
CA GLU A 27 9.69 13.36 -23.69
C GLU A 27 9.20 11.91 -23.68
N LEU A 28 7.92 11.71 -24.03
CA LEU A 28 7.34 10.37 -24.17
C LEU A 28 8.05 9.54 -25.24
N GLU A 29 8.31 10.12 -26.42
CA GLU A 29 9.03 9.42 -27.50
C GLU A 29 10.48 9.10 -27.10
N ARG A 30 11.14 9.98 -26.34
CA ARG A 30 12.48 9.72 -25.80
C ARG A 30 12.50 8.56 -24.81
N ILE A 31 11.50 8.49 -23.91
CA ILE A 31 11.34 7.40 -22.95
C ILE A 31 11.08 6.08 -23.68
N GLN A 32 10.17 6.07 -24.65
CA GLN A 32 9.88 4.89 -25.47
C GLN A 32 11.10 4.42 -26.28
N THR A 33 11.87 5.35 -26.84
CA THR A 33 13.10 5.03 -27.60
C THR A 33 14.21 4.47 -26.69
N ARG A 34 14.28 4.92 -25.43
CA ARG A 34 15.24 4.42 -24.43
C ARG A 34 14.75 3.18 -23.71
N GLU A 35 13.50 2.80 -23.93
CA GLU A 35 12.81 1.66 -23.30
C GLU A 35 12.85 1.72 -21.76
N THR A 36 12.99 2.93 -21.15
CA THR A 36 13.12 3.08 -19.71
C THR A 36 12.42 4.34 -19.19
N LEU A 37 11.57 4.17 -18.19
CA LEU A 37 10.97 5.25 -17.39
C LEU A 37 11.70 5.40 -16.06
N HIS A 38 12.36 6.54 -15.85
CA HIS A 38 13.06 6.85 -14.60
C HIS A 38 12.12 7.52 -13.61
N VAL A 39 11.87 6.87 -12.48
CA VAL A 39 10.97 7.35 -11.42
C VAL A 39 11.71 7.47 -10.12
N ILE A 40 11.51 8.58 -9.38
CA ILE A 40 11.95 8.72 -8.00
C ILE A 40 10.78 8.47 -7.05
N SER A 41 10.97 7.63 -6.07
CA SER A 41 9.99 7.32 -5.03
C SER A 41 10.60 7.45 -3.64
N ARG A 42 9.86 7.08 -2.60
CA ARG A 42 10.30 7.13 -1.20
C ARG A 42 9.93 5.83 -0.49
N ASN A 43 10.88 5.32 0.32
CA ASN A 43 10.59 4.16 1.17
C ASN A 43 9.72 4.59 2.34
N ALA A 44 8.43 4.31 2.24
CA ALA A 44 7.48 4.55 3.31
C ALA A 44 6.25 3.64 3.15
N PRO A 45 5.52 3.33 4.24
CA PRO A 45 4.30 2.55 4.18
C PRO A 45 3.31 3.10 3.14
N GLY A 46 2.74 2.23 2.32
CA GLY A 46 1.79 2.60 1.27
C GLY A 46 2.40 3.25 0.02
N ILE A 47 3.69 3.58 -0.01
CA ILE A 47 4.38 4.17 -1.15
C ILE A 47 5.19 3.09 -1.86
N TYR A 48 6.29 2.68 -1.25
CA TYR A 48 7.21 1.66 -1.72
C TYR A 48 7.88 0.98 -0.54
N TYR A 49 8.01 -0.32 -0.57
CA TYR A 49 8.85 -1.10 0.34
C TYR A 49 9.33 -2.39 -0.33
N GLU A 50 10.47 -2.89 0.11
CA GLU A 50 11.04 -4.13 -0.40
C GLU A 50 10.48 -5.32 0.38
N GLY A 51 9.71 -6.17 -0.30
CA GLY A 51 9.37 -7.51 0.13
C GLY A 51 10.60 -8.43 0.06
N ARG A 52 10.40 -9.74 0.24
CA ARG A 52 11.50 -10.70 0.11
C ARG A 52 11.93 -10.88 -1.35
N GLU A 53 10.99 -10.97 -2.24
CA GLU A 53 11.19 -11.27 -3.66
C GLU A 53 10.54 -10.24 -4.58
N THR A 54 9.65 -9.42 -4.02
CA THR A 54 8.88 -8.43 -4.75
C THR A 54 9.00 -7.06 -4.12
N ARG A 55 8.92 -6.05 -4.94
CA ARG A 55 8.72 -4.66 -4.52
C ARG A 55 7.23 -4.43 -4.39
N GLU A 56 6.81 -3.73 -3.36
CA GLU A 56 5.39 -3.52 -3.04
C GLU A 56 5.12 -2.07 -2.64
N GLY A 57 3.86 -1.66 -2.68
CA GLY A 57 3.39 -0.33 -2.33
C GLY A 57 2.43 0.19 -3.40
N LEU A 58 1.42 0.97 -2.99
CA LEU A 58 0.42 1.48 -3.93
C LEU A 58 1.07 2.28 -5.06
N GLU A 59 1.95 3.23 -4.73
CA GLU A 59 2.62 4.05 -5.74
C GLU A 59 3.54 3.21 -6.64
N TYR A 60 4.24 2.23 -6.06
CA TYR A 60 5.07 1.32 -6.85
C TYR A 60 4.24 0.55 -7.87
N GLU A 61 3.11 -0.01 -7.47
CA GLU A 61 2.25 -0.75 -8.40
C GLU A 61 1.68 0.16 -9.48
N LEU A 62 1.23 1.36 -9.12
CA LEU A 62 0.70 2.32 -10.08
C LEU A 62 1.76 2.72 -11.12
N VAL A 63 3.00 3.03 -10.71
CA VAL A 63 4.04 3.39 -11.68
C VAL A 63 4.55 2.18 -12.47
N SER A 64 4.52 0.98 -11.91
CA SER A 64 4.84 -0.25 -12.65
C SER A 64 3.83 -0.51 -13.76
N MET A 65 2.54 -0.41 -13.46
CA MET A 65 1.46 -0.52 -14.44
C MET A 65 1.54 0.60 -15.51
N PHE A 66 1.92 1.80 -15.10
CA PHE A 66 2.10 2.91 -16.05
C PHE A 66 3.27 2.64 -16.99
N ALA A 67 4.44 2.19 -16.49
CA ALA A 67 5.57 1.82 -17.34
C ALA A 67 5.21 0.67 -18.30
N GLU A 68 4.46 -0.33 -17.84
CA GLU A 68 3.94 -1.41 -18.66
C GLU A 68 3.00 -0.88 -19.78
N THR A 69 2.11 0.06 -19.45
CA THR A 69 1.22 0.72 -20.42
C THR A 69 2.01 1.48 -21.49
N LEU A 70 3.16 2.07 -21.13
CA LEU A 70 4.05 2.73 -22.08
C LEU A 70 4.92 1.75 -22.88
N GLY A 71 4.96 0.46 -22.52
CA GLY A 71 5.80 -0.56 -23.12
C GLY A 71 7.30 -0.40 -22.80
N VAL A 72 7.64 0.10 -21.60
CA VAL A 72 9.01 0.39 -21.16
C VAL A 72 9.33 -0.23 -19.81
N GLU A 73 10.62 -0.39 -19.51
CA GLU A 73 11.08 -0.82 -18.18
C GLU A 73 11.00 0.30 -17.15
N LEU A 74 10.68 -0.05 -15.90
CA LEU A 74 10.67 0.88 -14.77
C LEU A 74 12.04 0.90 -14.08
N ASP A 75 12.77 2.03 -14.15
CA ASP A 75 13.92 2.32 -13.28
C ASP A 75 13.46 3.16 -12.09
N LEU A 76 13.13 2.49 -10.97
CA LEU A 76 12.69 3.13 -9.74
C LEU A 76 13.88 3.38 -8.80
N LYS A 77 14.12 4.64 -8.49
CA LYS A 77 15.08 5.07 -7.45
C LYS A 77 14.33 5.46 -6.18
N VAL A 78 14.96 5.24 -5.03
CA VAL A 78 14.33 5.48 -3.72
C VAL A 78 15.10 6.55 -2.97
N ALA A 79 14.40 7.62 -2.60
CA ALA A 79 14.92 8.70 -1.77
C ALA A 79 14.59 8.46 -0.29
N GLY A 80 15.43 9.00 0.60
CA GLY A 80 15.19 8.96 2.05
C GLY A 80 14.23 10.05 2.52
N THR A 81 14.16 11.20 1.81
CA THR A 81 13.35 12.35 2.22
C THR A 81 12.60 12.97 1.03
N ARG A 82 11.52 13.73 1.31
CA ARG A 82 10.80 14.51 0.29
C ARG A 82 11.69 15.55 -0.40
N SER A 83 12.64 16.13 0.33
CA SER A 83 13.61 17.07 -0.23
C SER A 83 14.48 16.42 -1.31
N GLN A 84 14.96 15.20 -1.06
CA GLN A 84 15.72 14.44 -2.05
C GLN A 84 14.89 14.07 -3.28
N VAL A 85 13.59 13.76 -3.11
CA VAL A 85 12.67 13.54 -4.23
C VAL A 85 12.61 14.78 -5.13
N ARG A 86 12.37 15.95 -4.54
CA ARG A 86 12.34 17.23 -5.27
C ARG A 86 13.67 17.52 -5.96
N SER A 87 14.78 17.35 -5.24
CA SER A 87 16.12 17.56 -5.80
C SER A 87 16.40 16.66 -7.01
N ALA A 88 15.93 15.42 -7.00
CA ALA A 88 16.08 14.52 -8.14
C ALA A 88 15.32 15.01 -9.38
N LEU A 89 14.11 15.53 -9.20
CA LEU A 89 13.33 16.16 -10.27
C LEU A 89 14.01 17.42 -10.80
N ASP A 90 14.43 18.32 -9.89
CA ASP A 90 15.05 19.59 -10.25
C ASP A 90 16.36 19.43 -11.06
N ASN A 91 17.11 18.38 -10.77
CA ASN A 91 18.36 18.08 -11.45
C ASN A 91 18.19 17.23 -12.72
N GLY A 92 16.96 16.87 -13.07
CA GLY A 92 16.68 16.07 -14.28
C GLY A 92 17.18 14.63 -14.20
N TYR A 93 17.37 14.09 -12.99
CA TYR A 93 17.79 12.69 -12.80
C TYR A 93 16.66 11.68 -12.99
N THR A 94 15.43 12.16 -13.02
CA THR A 94 14.23 11.33 -13.18
C THR A 94 13.21 12.04 -14.07
N ASN A 95 12.35 11.26 -14.75
CA ASN A 95 11.29 11.79 -15.58
C ASN A 95 10.10 12.26 -14.71
N MET A 96 9.85 11.59 -13.58
CA MET A 96 8.74 11.90 -12.69
C MET A 96 9.01 11.43 -11.26
N ALA A 97 8.22 11.95 -10.32
CA ALA A 97 8.20 11.50 -8.92
C ALA A 97 6.85 10.89 -8.55
N ALA A 98 6.91 9.73 -7.88
CA ALA A 98 5.81 9.00 -7.29
C ALA A 98 6.14 8.69 -5.82
N ALA A 99 5.83 9.62 -4.91
CA ALA A 99 6.30 9.59 -3.52
C ALA A 99 5.24 10.09 -2.52
N MET A 100 3.96 9.89 -2.81
CA MET A 100 2.82 10.40 -2.04
C MET A 100 2.93 11.91 -1.81
N MET A 101 3.10 12.64 -2.92
CA MET A 101 3.25 14.09 -2.90
C MET A 101 1.89 14.76 -3.09
N MET A 102 1.63 15.78 -2.26
CA MET A 102 0.37 16.51 -2.32
C MET A 102 0.50 17.69 -3.30
N THR A 103 -0.52 17.88 -4.12
CA THR A 103 -0.60 19.04 -5.03
C THR A 103 -0.66 20.34 -4.23
N ASN A 104 0.00 21.37 -4.75
CA ASN A 104 -0.04 22.71 -4.17
C ASN A 104 -0.03 23.75 -5.28
N GLU A 105 -1.00 24.65 -5.26
CA GLU A 105 -1.12 25.74 -6.21
C GLU A 105 0.10 26.69 -6.22
N SER A 106 0.80 26.82 -5.09
CA SER A 106 1.97 27.70 -4.98
C SER A 106 3.23 27.18 -5.70
N ASN A 107 3.26 25.92 -6.16
CA ASN A 107 4.41 25.30 -6.81
C ASN A 107 4.16 24.93 -8.29
N THR A 108 3.07 25.42 -8.87
CA THR A 108 2.73 25.15 -10.30
C THR A 108 3.75 25.76 -11.27
N GLU A 109 4.50 26.78 -10.83
CA GLU A 109 5.61 27.34 -11.63
C GLU A 109 6.84 26.41 -11.68
N ARG A 110 7.01 25.50 -10.70
CA ARG A 110 8.18 24.64 -10.58
C ARG A 110 7.92 23.22 -11.07
N TYR A 111 6.71 22.71 -10.85
CA TYR A 111 6.32 21.35 -11.19
C TYR A 111 4.98 21.31 -11.91
N LEU A 112 4.83 20.32 -12.80
CA LEU A 112 3.54 19.90 -13.31
C LEU A 112 3.02 18.74 -12.45
N TYR A 113 1.71 18.62 -12.34
CA TYR A 113 1.03 17.57 -11.57
C TYR A 113 0.12 16.75 -12.46
N SER A 114 0.12 15.45 -12.24
CA SER A 114 -0.92 14.61 -12.83
C SER A 114 -2.29 14.91 -12.21
N ASP A 115 -3.32 14.32 -12.77
CA ASP A 115 -4.60 14.19 -12.08
C ASP A 115 -4.40 13.48 -10.75
N SER A 116 -5.12 13.94 -9.72
CA SER A 116 -5.04 13.34 -8.40
C SER A 116 -5.70 11.97 -8.38
N PHE A 117 -5.03 10.98 -7.81
CA PHE A 117 -5.57 9.62 -7.68
C PHE A 117 -6.01 9.28 -6.24
N LEU A 118 -5.59 10.07 -5.24
CA LEU A 118 -6.06 10.02 -3.85
C LEU A 118 -6.23 11.45 -3.32
N GLU A 119 -6.82 11.56 -2.12
CA GLU A 119 -6.93 12.81 -1.39
C GLU A 119 -6.42 12.65 0.05
N ALA A 120 -5.78 13.67 0.57
CA ALA A 120 -5.29 13.72 1.94
C ALA A 120 -5.60 15.09 2.57
N THR A 121 -6.23 15.08 3.74
CA THR A 121 -6.60 16.29 4.45
C THR A 121 -5.55 16.64 5.51
N PRO A 122 -5.08 17.89 5.63
CA PRO A 122 -4.30 18.36 6.76
C PRO A 122 -5.07 18.18 8.07
N VAL A 123 -4.47 17.50 9.05
CA VAL A 123 -5.13 17.21 10.34
C VAL A 123 -4.21 17.50 11.51
N ILE A 124 -4.75 18.17 12.51
CA ILE A 124 -4.11 18.27 13.83
C ILE A 124 -4.31 16.95 14.56
N VAL A 125 -3.19 16.39 15.04
CA VAL A 125 -3.20 15.20 15.88
C VAL A 125 -2.82 15.53 17.31
N TYR A 126 -3.41 14.79 18.25
CA TYR A 126 -3.19 14.92 19.68
C TYR A 126 -3.07 13.55 20.35
N ARG A 127 -2.52 13.52 21.54
CA ARG A 127 -2.43 12.31 22.35
C ARG A 127 -3.73 12.07 23.13
N TYR A 128 -4.34 10.91 22.99
CA TYR A 128 -5.48 10.51 23.82
C TYR A 128 -5.11 10.55 25.33
N GLY A 129 -5.97 11.17 26.13
CA GLY A 129 -5.71 11.45 27.54
C GLY A 129 -4.99 12.79 27.80
N SER A 130 -4.70 13.59 26.76
CA SER A 130 -4.33 15.00 26.84
C SER A 130 -5.50 15.88 26.40
N THR A 131 -5.38 17.20 26.57
CA THR A 131 -6.39 18.14 26.10
C THR A 131 -6.57 18.04 24.58
N ARG A 132 -7.78 17.72 24.13
CA ARG A 132 -8.12 17.68 22.71
C ARG A 132 -8.41 19.12 22.22
N PRO A 133 -7.66 19.67 21.28
CA PRO A 133 -8.00 20.92 20.64
C PRO A 133 -9.21 20.71 19.71
N ARG A 134 -10.06 21.72 19.59
CA ARG A 134 -11.27 21.67 18.75
C ARG A 134 -11.24 22.65 17.59
N LYS A 135 -10.40 23.69 17.71
CA LYS A 135 -10.24 24.76 16.73
C LYS A 135 -8.83 25.31 16.77
N THR A 136 -8.46 26.08 15.77
CA THR A 136 -7.10 26.62 15.60
C THR A 136 -6.65 27.49 16.78
N SER A 137 -7.55 28.28 17.37
CA SER A 137 -7.21 29.10 18.54
C SER A 137 -6.81 28.30 19.79
N ASP A 138 -7.21 27.02 19.89
CA ASP A 138 -6.80 26.14 21.01
C ASP A 138 -5.32 25.69 20.88
N LEU A 139 -4.70 25.97 19.73
CA LEU A 139 -3.29 25.66 19.47
C LEU A 139 -2.34 26.76 19.97
N VAL A 140 -2.85 27.95 20.26
CA VAL A 140 -2.03 29.07 20.74
C VAL A 140 -1.43 28.73 22.10
N GLY A 141 -0.11 28.99 22.22
CA GLY A 141 0.65 28.66 23.43
C GLY A 141 0.97 27.16 23.61
N LYS A 142 0.70 26.34 22.61
CA LYS A 142 1.03 24.91 22.59
C LYS A 142 2.23 24.62 21.69
N SER A 143 2.93 23.52 22.01
CA SER A 143 4.00 23.01 21.15
C SER A 143 3.42 22.22 20.00
N ILE A 144 3.64 22.69 18.76
CA ILE A 144 3.15 22.03 17.53
C ILE A 144 4.37 21.63 16.71
N ALA A 145 4.40 20.38 16.24
CA ALA A 145 5.40 19.89 15.31
C ALA A 145 4.82 19.77 13.90
N VAL A 146 5.62 20.08 12.89
CA VAL A 146 5.29 19.92 11.46
C VAL A 146 6.58 19.60 10.69
N ALA A 147 6.50 18.78 9.64
CA ALA A 147 7.66 18.47 8.81
C ALA A 147 8.10 19.71 8.01
N ILE A 148 9.40 20.02 8.03
CA ILE A 148 9.97 21.19 7.34
C ILE A 148 9.75 21.14 5.84
N ASP A 149 9.75 19.95 5.25
CA ASP A 149 9.60 19.72 3.82
C ASP A 149 8.13 19.58 3.38
N SER A 150 7.18 19.88 4.27
CA SER A 150 5.77 19.68 4.02
C SER A 150 5.07 20.98 3.64
N HIS A 151 4.14 20.93 2.69
CA HIS A 151 3.22 22.02 2.38
C HIS A 151 2.28 22.38 3.55
N LEU A 152 2.25 21.56 4.60
CA LEU A 152 1.51 21.85 5.82
C LEU A 152 1.98 23.13 6.53
N LEU A 153 3.24 23.54 6.29
CA LEU A 153 3.74 24.84 6.78
C LEU A 153 2.91 26.01 6.23
N LEU A 154 2.50 25.97 4.98
CA LEU A 154 1.70 27.01 4.36
C LEU A 154 0.30 27.12 5.01
N GLU A 155 -0.26 26.01 5.45
CA GLU A 155 -1.52 26.01 6.20
C GLU A 155 -1.36 26.71 7.55
N LEU A 156 -0.27 26.44 8.27
CA LEU A 156 0.01 27.12 9.54
C LEU A 156 0.30 28.61 9.34
N GLU A 157 1.05 28.99 8.31
CA GLU A 157 1.32 30.39 7.98
C GLU A 157 0.04 31.15 7.62
N ARG A 158 -0.90 30.52 6.91
CA ARG A 158 -2.20 31.10 6.59
C ARG A 158 -3.00 31.40 7.87
N HIS A 159 -3.07 30.45 8.78
CA HIS A 159 -3.76 30.63 10.06
C HIS A 159 -3.05 31.60 11.00
N LYS A 160 -1.74 31.75 10.87
CA LYS A 160 -0.97 32.75 11.65
C LYS A 160 -1.35 34.21 11.32
N GLN A 161 -1.85 34.46 10.11
CA GLN A 161 -2.34 35.81 9.75
C GLN A 161 -3.51 36.26 10.66
N GLU A 162 -4.37 35.28 11.06
CA GLU A 162 -5.49 35.55 11.97
C GLU A 162 -5.11 35.35 13.44
N LEU A 163 -4.10 34.52 13.72
CA LEU A 163 -3.63 34.15 15.04
C LEU A 163 -2.10 34.39 15.15
N PRO A 164 -1.63 35.65 15.33
CA PRO A 164 -0.20 35.99 15.32
C PRO A 164 0.64 35.25 16.35
N ASP A 165 0.03 34.84 17.48
CA ASP A 165 0.68 34.09 18.55
C ASP A 165 0.78 32.59 18.27
N LEU A 166 0.27 32.08 17.14
CA LEU A 166 0.43 30.70 16.72
C LEU A 166 1.90 30.43 16.40
N LYS A 167 2.48 29.43 17.07
CA LYS A 167 3.89 29.03 16.92
C LYS A 167 3.99 27.53 16.69
N TRP A 168 4.98 27.14 15.92
CA TRP A 168 5.29 25.72 15.66
C TRP A 168 6.78 25.50 15.52
N LYS A 169 7.16 24.22 15.57
CA LYS A 169 8.51 23.75 15.28
C LYS A 169 8.50 23.01 13.94
N ALA A 170 9.20 23.56 12.96
CA ALA A 170 9.49 22.85 11.72
C ALA A 170 10.63 21.85 11.99
N ILE A 171 10.39 20.57 11.74
CA ILE A 171 11.28 19.46 12.10
C ILE A 171 11.66 18.70 10.83
N ASN A 172 12.95 18.41 10.69
CA ASN A 172 13.48 17.65 9.56
C ASN A 172 13.36 16.14 9.82
N GLU A 173 12.14 15.68 10.05
CA GLU A 173 11.80 14.30 10.36
C GLU A 173 10.57 13.89 9.57
N ASP A 174 10.37 12.58 9.41
CA ASP A 174 9.20 12.04 8.73
C ASP A 174 7.93 12.13 9.61
N THR A 175 6.78 11.91 8.97
CA THR A 175 5.47 11.91 9.65
C THR A 175 5.39 10.92 10.80
N GLU A 176 6.06 9.76 10.69
CA GLU A 176 6.13 8.79 11.76
C GLU A 176 6.74 9.37 13.03
N ASP A 177 7.86 10.10 12.90
CA ASP A 177 8.53 10.73 14.04
C ASP A 177 7.66 11.81 14.67
N LEU A 178 6.97 12.62 13.88
CA LEU A 178 6.03 13.62 14.40
C LEU A 178 4.92 12.97 15.21
N ILE A 179 4.37 11.86 14.73
CA ILE A 179 3.34 11.10 15.43
C ILE A 179 3.89 10.49 16.72
N ARG A 180 5.14 9.98 16.70
CA ARG A 180 5.86 9.47 17.88
C ARG A 180 6.06 10.55 18.92
N MET A 181 6.53 11.74 18.52
CA MET A 181 6.72 12.88 19.41
C MET A 181 5.43 13.27 20.16
N VAL A 182 4.28 13.22 19.48
CA VAL A 182 2.97 13.45 20.13
C VAL A 182 2.65 12.30 21.09
N GLN A 183 2.90 11.05 20.72
CA GLN A 183 2.68 9.89 21.59
C GLN A 183 3.52 9.95 22.86
N ASP A 184 4.78 10.36 22.75
CA ASP A 184 5.76 10.38 23.84
C ASP A 184 5.72 11.68 24.64
N ARG A 185 4.83 12.64 24.27
CA ARG A 185 4.66 13.95 24.91
C ARG A 185 5.84 14.90 24.73
N GLU A 186 6.62 14.73 23.70
CA GLU A 186 7.68 15.67 23.33
C GLU A 186 7.10 16.96 22.76
N VAL A 187 5.91 16.85 22.13
CA VAL A 187 5.07 17.99 21.68
C VAL A 187 3.60 17.74 22.06
N ASP A 188 2.82 18.83 22.16
CA ASP A 188 1.39 18.74 22.44
C ASP A 188 0.62 18.21 21.23
N TYR A 189 0.97 18.71 20.05
CA TYR A 189 0.27 18.44 18.79
C TYR A 189 1.25 18.29 17.63
N ALA A 190 0.80 17.65 16.55
CA ALA A 190 1.48 17.71 15.27
C ALA A 190 0.46 17.95 14.15
N LEU A 191 0.91 18.58 13.06
CA LEU A 191 0.16 18.72 11.83
C LEU A 191 0.70 17.69 10.83
N VAL A 192 -0.18 16.79 10.37
CA VAL A 192 0.14 15.70 9.44
C VAL A 192 -0.99 15.53 8.43
N TYR A 193 -0.79 14.73 7.39
CA TYR A 193 -1.87 14.36 6.48
C TYR A 193 -2.67 13.17 7.01
N SER A 194 -3.98 13.17 6.75
CA SER A 194 -4.93 12.15 7.20
C SER A 194 -4.55 10.73 6.72
N LEU A 195 -4.08 10.60 5.49
CA LEU A 195 -3.61 9.34 4.92
C LEU A 195 -2.41 8.78 5.68
N GLU A 196 -1.41 9.62 5.97
CA GLU A 196 -0.23 9.22 6.72
C GLU A 196 -0.58 8.85 8.16
N LEU A 197 -1.47 9.61 8.81
CA LEU A 197 -2.00 9.25 10.14
C LEU A 197 -2.65 7.86 10.11
N GLN A 198 -3.41 7.55 9.07
CA GLN A 198 -4.08 6.26 8.92
C GLN A 198 -3.08 5.10 8.86
N LEU A 199 -2.00 5.25 8.08
CA LEU A 199 -0.93 4.25 7.96
C LEU A 199 -0.23 3.97 9.30
N HIS A 200 0.00 5.01 10.11
CA HIS A 200 0.72 4.89 11.38
C HIS A 200 -0.18 4.59 12.60
N ARG A 201 -1.49 4.69 12.45
CA ARG A 201 -2.45 4.58 13.56
C ARG A 201 -2.35 3.29 14.36
N ALA A 202 -2.01 2.18 13.70
CA ALA A 202 -1.86 0.89 14.35
C ALA A 202 -0.68 0.85 15.34
N PHE A 203 0.39 1.57 15.02
CA PHE A 203 1.62 1.61 15.81
C PHE A 203 1.59 2.69 16.90
N TYR A 204 0.85 3.77 16.67
CA TYR A 204 0.72 4.96 17.54
C TYR A 204 -0.71 5.22 18.01
N PRO A 205 -1.30 4.34 18.75
CA PRO A 205 -2.73 4.26 19.02
C PRO A 205 -3.25 5.29 20.04
N ARG A 206 -2.35 5.95 20.73
CA ARG A 206 -2.72 7.08 21.58
C ARG A 206 -2.81 8.37 20.78
N VAL A 207 -2.30 8.40 19.56
CA VAL A 207 -2.41 9.55 18.69
C VAL A 207 -3.72 9.48 17.91
N ARG A 208 -4.48 10.55 17.92
CA ARG A 208 -5.81 10.66 17.29
C ARG A 208 -5.95 11.98 16.57
N LYS A 209 -6.77 11.97 15.53
CA LYS A 209 -7.21 13.20 14.88
C LYS A 209 -8.01 14.06 15.86
N ALA A 210 -7.62 15.33 16.00
CA ALA A 210 -8.37 16.33 16.73
C ALA A 210 -9.41 16.99 15.84
N PHE A 211 -8.96 17.64 14.77
CA PHE A 211 -9.78 18.31 13.76
C PHE A 211 -8.98 18.49 12.45
N GLU A 212 -9.63 18.88 11.38
CA GLU A 212 -9.05 19.21 10.08
C GLU A 212 -8.60 20.66 10.06
N LEU A 213 -7.38 20.93 9.55
CA LEU A 213 -6.79 22.27 9.53
C LEU A 213 -6.75 22.89 8.13
N GLY A 214 -7.38 22.34 7.16
CA GLY A 214 -7.42 22.85 5.79
C GLY A 214 -8.21 21.94 4.89
N ASP A 215 -8.29 22.33 3.63
CA ASP A 215 -9.01 21.56 2.61
C ASP A 215 -8.23 20.31 2.20
N PRO A 216 -8.91 19.27 1.72
CA PRO A 216 -8.27 18.11 1.12
C PRO A 216 -7.32 18.52 -0.01
N LYS A 217 -6.19 17.85 -0.09
CA LYS A 217 -5.20 18.02 -1.16
C LYS A 217 -5.12 16.75 -1.98
N GLY A 218 -5.04 16.90 -3.29
CA GLY A 218 -4.85 15.77 -4.18
C GLY A 218 -3.46 15.16 -4.02
N VAL A 219 -3.38 13.85 -4.02
CA VAL A 219 -2.12 13.10 -4.19
C VAL A 219 -1.91 12.88 -5.67
N ALA A 220 -0.77 13.29 -6.20
CA ALA A 220 -0.49 13.24 -7.64
C ALA A 220 0.98 12.89 -7.89
N TRP A 221 1.27 12.47 -9.11
CA TRP A 221 2.63 12.36 -9.60
C TRP A 221 3.16 13.74 -10.02
N PHE A 222 4.41 13.99 -9.74
CA PHE A 222 5.07 15.25 -10.05
C PHE A 222 6.03 15.09 -11.22
N PHE A 223 6.02 16.09 -12.09
CA PHE A 223 6.88 16.17 -13.28
C PHE A 223 7.67 17.47 -13.25
N PRO A 224 8.89 17.51 -13.83
CA PRO A 224 9.60 18.76 -14.06
C PRO A 224 8.70 19.71 -14.88
N ASN A 225 8.76 21.01 -14.59
CA ASN A 225 8.04 21.98 -15.41
C ASN A 225 8.66 22.02 -16.82
N SER A 226 7.88 21.74 -17.82
CA SER A 226 8.28 21.68 -19.22
C SER A 226 7.15 22.17 -20.14
N THR A 227 7.50 22.70 -21.30
CA THR A 227 6.54 22.98 -22.37
C THR A 227 6.03 21.69 -23.04
N ASP A 228 6.86 20.65 -23.01
CA ASP A 228 6.46 19.30 -23.43
C ASP A 228 5.68 18.61 -22.32
N LYS A 229 4.41 18.36 -22.58
CA LYS A 229 3.47 17.71 -21.64
C LYS A 229 3.14 16.27 -22.02
N SER A 230 3.82 15.70 -23.00
CA SER A 230 3.48 14.39 -23.56
C SER A 230 3.46 13.27 -22.50
N LEU A 231 4.44 13.25 -21.58
CA LEU A 231 4.48 12.27 -20.49
C LEU A 231 3.38 12.53 -19.45
N LEU A 232 3.10 13.79 -19.12
CA LEU A 232 2.02 14.17 -18.22
C LEU A 232 0.64 13.77 -18.78
N GLU A 233 0.41 14.01 -20.06
CA GLU A 233 -0.84 13.65 -20.74
C GLU A 233 -1.03 12.14 -20.75
N ALA A 234 0.02 11.37 -21.02
CA ALA A 234 0.00 9.92 -20.93
C ALA A 234 -0.31 9.43 -19.49
N ALA A 235 0.27 10.08 -18.48
CA ALA A 235 -0.01 9.76 -17.08
C ALA A 235 -1.47 10.05 -16.70
N ASN A 236 -2.02 11.17 -17.15
CA ASN A 236 -3.43 11.52 -16.88
C ASN A 236 -4.39 10.55 -17.59
N ALA A 237 -4.09 10.16 -18.84
CA ALA A 237 -4.87 9.13 -19.54
C ALA A 237 -4.86 7.79 -18.78
N PHE A 238 -3.69 7.36 -18.28
CA PHE A 238 -3.56 6.16 -17.46
C PHE A 238 -4.36 6.29 -16.15
N ILE A 239 -4.23 7.41 -15.41
CA ILE A 239 -4.96 7.62 -14.16
C ILE A 239 -6.47 7.63 -14.39
N SER A 240 -6.95 8.25 -15.48
CA SER A 240 -8.37 8.19 -15.83
C SER A 240 -8.82 6.74 -16.10
N GLN A 241 -8.06 5.99 -16.87
CA GLN A 241 -8.37 4.59 -17.18
C GLN A 241 -8.51 3.74 -15.92
N ILE A 242 -7.52 3.80 -14.99
CA ILE A 242 -7.55 2.97 -13.75
C ILE A 242 -8.63 3.41 -12.75
N LYS A 243 -9.13 4.65 -12.85
CA LYS A 243 -10.32 5.11 -12.12
C LYS A 243 -11.60 4.49 -12.70
N ASP A 244 -11.72 4.52 -14.01
CA ASP A 244 -12.92 4.09 -14.72
C ASP A 244 -13.11 2.57 -14.67
N ASP A 245 -12.03 1.79 -14.77
CA ASP A 245 -12.07 0.32 -14.71
C ASP A 245 -12.07 -0.25 -13.27
N GLY A 246 -11.98 0.62 -12.25
CA GLY A 246 -11.98 0.25 -10.84
C GLY A 246 -10.64 -0.26 -10.29
N THR A 247 -9.58 -0.30 -11.09
CA THR A 247 -8.24 -0.74 -10.67
C THR A 247 -7.71 0.11 -9.51
N LEU A 248 -7.86 1.44 -9.59
CA LEU A 248 -7.44 2.34 -8.51
C LEU A 248 -8.19 2.06 -7.21
N MET A 249 -9.52 1.83 -7.28
CA MET A 249 -10.33 1.49 -6.11
C MET A 249 -9.87 0.17 -5.49
N TYR A 250 -9.62 -0.85 -6.30
CA TYR A 250 -9.12 -2.15 -5.88
C TYR A 250 -7.77 -2.03 -5.15
N LEU A 251 -6.80 -1.33 -5.74
CA LEU A 251 -5.47 -1.14 -5.14
C LEU A 251 -5.56 -0.32 -3.85
N THR A 252 -6.38 0.73 -3.82
CA THR A 252 -6.60 1.55 -2.63
C THR A 252 -7.19 0.72 -1.49
N GLU A 253 -8.21 -0.09 -1.76
CA GLU A 253 -8.79 -0.99 -0.75
C GLU A 253 -7.76 -2.02 -0.25
N ARG A 254 -6.93 -2.53 -1.14
CA ARG A 254 -5.88 -3.49 -0.79
C ARG A 254 -4.82 -2.91 0.15
N TYR A 255 -4.35 -1.68 -0.10
CA TYR A 255 -3.30 -1.05 0.70
C TYR A 255 -3.82 -0.30 1.94
N TYR A 256 -5.03 0.25 1.88
CA TYR A 256 -5.59 1.10 2.94
C TYR A 256 -6.85 0.55 3.62
N GLY A 257 -7.64 -0.29 2.94
CA GLY A 257 -8.94 -0.74 3.45
C GLY A 257 -8.88 -1.51 4.76
N HIS A 258 -7.80 -2.23 5.01
CA HIS A 258 -7.61 -2.99 6.26
C HIS A 258 -7.19 -2.11 7.45
N LEU A 259 -6.65 -0.91 7.20
CA LEU A 259 -6.10 -0.04 8.25
C LEU A 259 -7.16 0.46 9.24
N ALA A 260 -8.40 0.61 8.80
CA ALA A 260 -9.51 1.02 9.66
C ALA A 260 -9.85 -0.02 10.74
N GLN A 261 -9.46 -1.27 10.55
CA GLN A 261 -9.77 -2.40 11.42
C GLN A 261 -8.64 -2.74 12.42
N PHE A 262 -7.48 -2.13 12.30
CA PHE A 262 -6.37 -2.34 13.25
C PHE A 262 -6.73 -1.84 14.64
N ASN A 263 -6.57 -2.74 15.61
CA ASN A 263 -6.82 -2.43 17.01
C ASN A 263 -5.47 -2.36 17.75
N TYR A 264 -5.31 -1.29 18.53
CA TYR A 264 -4.10 -0.95 19.28
C TYR A 264 -3.59 -2.00 20.25
N VAL A 265 -4.50 -2.60 21.01
CA VAL A 265 -4.10 -3.61 22.00
C VAL A 265 -3.44 -4.78 21.28
N GLY A 266 -3.94 -5.12 20.09
CA GLY A 266 -3.35 -6.12 19.21
C GLY A 266 -1.94 -5.72 18.75
N ALA A 267 -1.75 -4.51 18.21
CA ALA A 267 -0.46 -4.05 17.69
C ALA A 267 0.64 -4.02 18.76
N ARG A 268 0.39 -3.44 19.95
CA ARG A 268 1.36 -3.48 21.07
C ARG A 268 1.69 -4.89 21.53
N THR A 269 0.69 -5.74 21.58
CA THR A 269 0.87 -7.14 21.97
C THR A 269 1.70 -7.88 20.94
N PHE A 270 1.45 -7.63 19.64
CA PHE A 270 2.26 -8.15 18.53
C PHE A 270 3.73 -7.71 18.64
N ILE A 271 4.00 -6.40 18.75
CA ILE A 271 5.37 -5.86 18.88
C ILE A 271 6.09 -6.48 20.09
N ARG A 272 5.42 -6.62 21.23
CA ARG A 272 6.00 -7.30 22.38
C ARG A 272 6.30 -8.76 22.09
N HIS A 273 5.39 -9.48 21.47
CA HIS A 273 5.58 -10.90 21.15
C HIS A 273 6.61 -11.10 20.03
N SER A 274 6.73 -10.21 19.06
CA SER A 274 7.77 -10.28 18.03
C SER A 274 9.18 -10.17 18.63
N LYS A 275 9.35 -9.38 19.69
CA LYS A 275 10.63 -9.27 20.41
C LYS A 275 10.89 -10.44 21.39
N GLN A 276 9.86 -11.04 21.96
CA GLN A 276 10.00 -12.03 23.04
C GLN A 276 9.80 -13.48 22.60
N ARG A 277 8.94 -13.73 21.59
CA ARG A 277 8.54 -15.08 21.18
C ARG A 277 9.09 -15.46 19.82
N LEU A 278 8.98 -14.56 18.81
CA LEU A 278 9.42 -14.85 17.46
C LEU A 278 10.88 -15.30 17.35
N PRO A 279 11.86 -14.71 18.06
CA PRO A 279 13.26 -15.12 17.96
C PRO A 279 13.50 -16.61 18.26
N LYS A 280 12.62 -17.25 19.03
CA LYS A 280 12.70 -18.68 19.34
C LYS A 280 12.38 -19.58 18.14
N TYR A 281 11.71 -19.06 17.13
CA TYR A 281 11.14 -19.79 16.00
C TYR A 281 11.57 -19.24 14.64
N GLU A 282 12.23 -18.10 14.63
CA GLU A 282 12.60 -17.38 13.40
C GLU A 282 13.43 -18.24 12.45
N ASP A 283 14.45 -18.93 12.97
CA ASP A 283 15.28 -19.80 12.14
C ASP A 283 14.50 -20.97 11.54
N ALA A 284 13.50 -21.49 12.27
CA ALA A 284 12.64 -22.55 11.77
C ALA A 284 11.72 -22.03 10.64
N TYR A 285 11.15 -20.83 10.82
CA TYR A 285 10.37 -20.19 9.75
C TYR A 285 11.22 -19.94 8.51
N LYS A 286 12.41 -19.36 8.65
CA LYS A 286 13.33 -19.13 7.54
C LYS A 286 13.68 -20.44 6.82
N LYS A 287 14.11 -21.46 7.56
CA LYS A 287 14.47 -22.77 7.02
C LYS A 287 13.34 -23.42 6.21
N TYR A 288 12.13 -23.48 6.78
CA TYR A 288 11.04 -24.17 6.13
C TYR A 288 10.38 -23.32 5.04
N ALA A 289 10.39 -22.01 5.16
CA ALA A 289 9.96 -21.12 4.09
C ALA A 289 10.86 -21.24 2.86
N GLU A 290 12.17 -21.29 3.04
CA GLU A 290 13.14 -21.57 1.97
C GLU A 290 12.89 -22.92 1.33
N GLN A 291 12.70 -23.98 2.14
CA GLN A 291 12.46 -25.36 1.65
C GLN A 291 11.19 -25.48 0.80
N TYR A 292 10.17 -24.67 1.06
CA TYR A 292 8.87 -24.74 0.40
C TYR A 292 8.55 -23.50 -0.44
N GLU A 293 9.54 -22.66 -0.75
CA GLU A 293 9.44 -21.50 -1.63
C GLU A 293 8.32 -20.52 -1.19
N THR A 294 8.33 -20.16 0.10
CA THR A 294 7.37 -19.22 0.68
C THR A 294 8.07 -18.06 1.40
N ASP A 295 7.38 -16.96 1.68
CA ASP A 295 7.94 -15.89 2.52
C ASP A 295 7.88 -16.29 4.00
N TRP A 296 9.05 -16.33 4.66
CA TRP A 296 9.13 -16.67 6.07
C TRP A 296 8.38 -15.68 6.99
N ARG A 297 8.31 -14.40 6.60
CA ARG A 297 7.60 -13.37 7.34
C ARG A 297 6.11 -13.58 7.30
N LEU A 298 5.59 -13.93 6.12
CA LEU A 298 4.20 -14.32 5.95
C LEU A 298 3.87 -15.57 6.78
N MET A 299 4.74 -16.59 6.74
CA MET A 299 4.55 -17.80 7.53
C MET A 299 4.61 -17.53 9.05
N ALA A 300 5.51 -16.67 9.48
CA ALA A 300 5.58 -16.25 10.88
C ALA A 300 4.34 -15.44 11.29
N ALA A 301 3.84 -14.55 10.43
CA ALA A 301 2.60 -13.80 10.67
C ALA A 301 1.38 -14.74 10.77
N MET A 302 1.28 -15.75 9.91
CA MET A 302 0.27 -16.80 10.04
C MET A 302 0.37 -17.52 11.39
N GLY A 303 1.57 -17.96 11.79
CA GLY A 303 1.76 -18.61 13.08
C GLY A 303 1.41 -17.69 14.27
N TYR A 304 1.60 -16.37 14.11
CA TYR A 304 1.12 -15.42 15.10
C TYR A 304 -0.41 -15.36 15.15
N GLN A 305 -1.04 -15.30 14.01
CA GLN A 305 -2.51 -15.26 13.90
C GLN A 305 -3.15 -16.52 14.47
N GLU A 306 -2.55 -17.68 14.22
CA GLU A 306 -3.02 -18.97 14.71
C GLU A 306 -2.91 -19.12 16.23
N SER A 307 -1.76 -18.78 16.81
CA SER A 307 -1.45 -19.12 18.20
C SER A 307 -0.82 -18.00 19.02
N HIS A 308 -0.57 -16.83 18.42
CA HIS A 308 0.34 -15.81 18.99
C HIS A 308 1.74 -16.41 19.33
N TRP A 309 2.23 -17.32 18.48
CA TRP A 309 3.45 -18.12 18.68
C TRP A 309 3.47 -18.87 20.03
N ARG A 310 2.34 -19.46 20.43
CA ARG A 310 2.23 -20.33 21.63
C ARG A 310 2.18 -21.78 21.21
N PRO A 311 3.21 -22.61 21.50
CA PRO A 311 3.23 -24.01 21.06
C PRO A 311 2.12 -24.85 21.68
N ASN A 312 1.65 -24.51 22.88
CA ASN A 312 0.59 -25.22 23.58
C ASN A 312 -0.82 -24.66 23.33
N ALA A 313 -0.99 -23.85 22.27
CA ALA A 313 -2.30 -23.28 21.95
C ALA A 313 -3.27 -24.40 21.52
N VAL A 314 -4.52 -24.28 21.98
CA VAL A 314 -5.62 -25.20 21.67
C VAL A 314 -6.84 -24.36 21.32
N SER A 315 -7.44 -24.65 20.16
CA SER A 315 -8.70 -24.02 19.76
C SER A 315 -9.91 -24.74 20.35
N PRO A 316 -11.09 -24.11 20.40
CA PRO A 316 -12.34 -24.78 20.80
C PRO A 316 -12.67 -26.00 19.94
N THR A 317 -12.22 -26.04 18.70
CA THR A 317 -12.43 -27.14 17.75
C THR A 317 -11.35 -28.23 17.81
N GLY A 318 -10.41 -28.15 18.76
CA GLY A 318 -9.41 -29.17 19.00
C GLY A 318 -8.19 -29.13 18.07
N VAL A 319 -8.00 -28.07 17.25
CA VAL A 319 -6.73 -27.83 16.55
C VAL A 319 -5.68 -27.38 17.56
N ARG A 320 -4.40 -27.74 17.33
CA ARG A 320 -3.34 -27.56 18.33
C ARG A 320 -2.01 -27.19 17.69
N GLY A 321 -1.15 -26.61 18.53
CA GLY A 321 0.22 -26.28 18.17
C GLY A 321 0.37 -24.88 17.59
N LEU A 322 1.60 -24.55 17.24
CA LEU A 322 1.99 -23.19 16.86
C LEU A 322 1.29 -22.73 15.56
N MET A 323 1.08 -23.65 14.60
CA MET A 323 0.41 -23.39 13.32
C MET A 323 -1.02 -23.99 13.27
N MET A 324 -1.62 -24.35 14.43
CA MET A 324 -3.00 -24.83 14.57
C MET A 324 -3.41 -25.92 13.56
N LEU A 325 -2.60 -26.96 13.45
CA LEU A 325 -2.88 -28.05 12.53
C LEU A 325 -3.96 -29.00 13.09
N THR A 326 -4.87 -29.46 12.24
CA THR A 326 -5.75 -30.60 12.55
C THR A 326 -4.92 -31.88 12.60
N GLN A 327 -5.46 -32.96 13.19
CA GLN A 327 -4.78 -34.26 13.14
C GLN A 327 -4.65 -34.80 11.71
N VAL A 328 -5.68 -34.58 10.90
CA VAL A 328 -5.70 -35.01 9.50
C VAL A 328 -4.62 -34.29 8.72
N THR A 329 -4.59 -32.95 8.80
CA THR A 329 -3.59 -32.14 8.12
C THR A 329 -2.17 -32.48 8.58
N ALA A 330 -1.94 -32.66 9.89
CA ALA A 330 -0.63 -33.07 10.39
C ALA A 330 -0.17 -34.43 9.82
N LYS A 331 -1.07 -35.42 9.77
CA LYS A 331 -0.78 -36.71 9.19
C LYS A 331 -0.48 -36.60 7.69
N GLU A 332 -1.27 -35.87 6.92
CA GLU A 332 -1.05 -35.63 5.50
C GLU A 332 0.28 -34.92 5.21
N MET A 333 0.71 -33.99 6.08
CA MET A 333 1.99 -33.32 5.96
C MET A 333 3.17 -34.15 6.47
N GLY A 334 2.93 -35.32 7.04
CA GLY A 334 3.96 -36.20 7.59
C GLY A 334 4.49 -35.74 8.96
N ILE A 335 3.66 -35.01 9.72
CA ILE A 335 4.02 -34.50 11.04
C ILE A 335 3.59 -35.52 12.13
N LYS A 336 4.56 -35.97 12.91
CA LYS A 336 4.33 -36.96 13.99
C LYS A 336 3.75 -36.29 15.26
N ASN A 337 4.26 -35.12 15.60
CA ASN A 337 3.83 -34.35 16.79
C ASN A 337 3.55 -32.89 16.44
N ARG A 338 2.28 -32.51 16.29
CA ARG A 338 1.85 -31.14 16.00
C ARG A 338 2.02 -30.17 17.18
N LEU A 339 2.31 -30.65 18.38
CA LEU A 339 2.62 -29.84 19.56
C LEU A 339 4.11 -29.49 19.64
N ASP A 340 4.97 -30.21 18.94
CA ASP A 340 6.35 -29.83 18.76
C ASP A 340 6.42 -28.57 17.86
N PRO A 341 7.00 -27.46 18.33
CA PRO A 341 6.98 -26.19 17.59
C PRO A 341 7.60 -26.31 16.20
N LEU A 342 8.72 -27.00 16.07
CA LEU A 342 9.45 -27.11 14.81
C LEU A 342 8.68 -27.97 13.79
N GLN A 343 8.08 -29.06 14.26
CA GLN A 343 7.22 -29.88 13.40
C GLN A 343 5.94 -29.15 13.03
N SER A 344 5.35 -28.37 13.96
CA SER A 344 4.16 -27.56 13.69
C SER A 344 4.45 -26.52 12.60
N ILE A 345 5.58 -25.80 12.69
CA ILE A 345 6.00 -24.82 11.67
C ILE A 345 6.21 -25.53 10.32
N LYS A 346 7.00 -26.64 10.30
CA LYS A 346 7.22 -27.41 9.08
C LYS A 346 5.90 -27.82 8.42
N GLY A 347 4.97 -28.35 9.21
CA GLY A 347 3.68 -28.81 8.72
C GLY A 347 2.80 -27.68 8.19
N GLY A 348 2.76 -26.55 8.89
CA GLY A 348 1.98 -25.37 8.49
C GLY A 348 2.50 -24.73 7.20
N VAL A 349 3.82 -24.52 7.10
CA VAL A 349 4.46 -23.98 5.89
C VAL A 349 4.24 -24.90 4.68
N LYS A 350 4.48 -26.21 4.87
CA LYS A 350 4.25 -27.22 3.81
C LYS A 350 2.79 -27.26 3.36
N TYR A 351 1.84 -27.14 4.29
CA TYR A 351 0.42 -27.14 3.99
C TYR A 351 0.01 -25.88 3.22
N PHE A 352 0.48 -24.72 3.65
CA PHE A 352 0.27 -23.47 2.92
C PHE A 352 0.80 -23.52 1.49
N ALA A 353 2.05 -23.93 1.30
CA ALA A 353 2.66 -24.08 -0.03
C ALA A 353 1.85 -25.04 -0.94
N ARG A 354 1.33 -26.15 -0.36
CA ARG A 354 0.47 -27.07 -1.08
C ARG A 354 -0.86 -26.43 -1.51
N ILE A 355 -1.47 -25.65 -0.63
CA ILE A 355 -2.70 -24.91 -0.96
C ILE A 355 -2.41 -23.91 -2.08
N HIS A 356 -1.36 -23.10 -1.92
CA HIS A 356 -0.97 -22.07 -2.88
C HIS A 356 -0.78 -22.65 -4.30
N LYS A 357 -0.09 -23.80 -4.42
CA LYS A 357 0.07 -24.53 -5.70
C LYS A 357 -1.25 -25.06 -6.28
N ARG A 358 -2.31 -25.20 -5.49
CA ARG A 358 -3.62 -25.67 -5.94
C ARG A 358 -4.56 -24.55 -6.38
N ILE A 359 -4.26 -23.30 -6.04
CA ILE A 359 -4.98 -22.15 -6.56
C ILE A 359 -4.67 -22.04 -8.07
N PRO A 360 -5.68 -21.86 -8.95
CA PRO A 360 -5.46 -21.76 -10.38
C PRO A 360 -4.47 -20.67 -10.78
N ASP A 361 -3.70 -20.90 -11.83
CA ASP A 361 -2.75 -19.91 -12.37
C ASP A 361 -3.44 -18.69 -13.01
N SER A 362 -4.74 -18.78 -13.28
CA SER A 362 -5.57 -17.64 -13.69
C SER A 362 -5.75 -16.59 -12.59
N VAL A 363 -5.42 -16.93 -11.34
CA VAL A 363 -5.40 -15.98 -10.21
C VAL A 363 -3.98 -15.42 -10.09
N PRO A 364 -3.76 -14.14 -10.42
CA PRO A 364 -2.43 -13.52 -10.31
C PRO A 364 -2.03 -13.29 -8.85
N GLU A 365 -0.74 -13.08 -8.60
CA GLU A 365 -0.31 -12.51 -7.33
C GLU A 365 -0.72 -11.02 -7.25
N PRO A 366 -1.04 -10.55 -6.08
CA PRO A 366 -1.03 -11.21 -4.77
C PRO A 366 -2.35 -11.88 -4.39
N ASP A 367 -3.36 -11.87 -5.25
CA ASP A 367 -4.67 -12.49 -4.96
C ASP A 367 -4.51 -13.98 -4.72
N LYS A 368 -3.60 -14.67 -5.44
CA LYS A 368 -3.28 -16.09 -5.24
C LYS A 368 -2.83 -16.36 -3.80
N THR A 369 -1.97 -15.53 -3.26
CA THR A 369 -1.53 -15.59 -1.85
C THR A 369 -2.70 -15.35 -0.88
N TRP A 370 -3.57 -14.37 -1.13
CA TRP A 370 -4.75 -14.12 -0.30
C TRP A 370 -5.74 -15.28 -0.33
N PHE A 371 -5.95 -15.88 -1.48
CA PHE A 371 -6.77 -17.08 -1.61
C PHE A 371 -6.19 -18.27 -0.84
N ALA A 372 -4.85 -18.45 -0.87
CA ALA A 372 -4.19 -19.48 -0.11
C ALA A 372 -4.34 -19.27 1.41
N LEU A 373 -4.21 -18.04 1.90
CA LEU A 373 -4.45 -17.68 3.30
C LEU A 373 -5.90 -17.95 3.72
N ALA A 374 -6.86 -17.56 2.90
CA ALA A 374 -8.27 -17.85 3.15
C ALA A 374 -8.53 -19.36 3.19
N SER A 375 -7.98 -20.10 2.22
CA SER A 375 -8.12 -21.56 2.16
C SER A 375 -7.48 -22.29 3.34
N TYR A 376 -6.37 -21.77 3.87
CA TYR A 376 -5.75 -22.33 5.08
C TYR A 376 -6.73 -22.31 6.25
N ASN A 377 -7.52 -21.27 6.36
CA ASN A 377 -8.48 -21.05 7.44
C ASN A 377 -9.82 -21.78 7.21
N VAL A 378 -10.46 -21.57 6.05
CA VAL A 378 -11.82 -22.08 5.79
C VAL A 378 -11.84 -23.38 4.99
N GLY A 379 -10.72 -23.78 4.40
CA GLY A 379 -10.60 -24.91 3.48
C GLY A 379 -10.83 -24.52 2.02
N LEU A 380 -10.10 -25.18 1.11
CA LEU A 380 -10.12 -24.88 -0.32
C LEU A 380 -11.52 -25.02 -0.95
N GLY A 381 -12.31 -26.01 -0.50
CA GLY A 381 -13.68 -26.20 -1.01
C GLY A 381 -14.59 -25.01 -0.75
N HIS A 382 -14.51 -24.40 0.46
CA HIS A 382 -15.30 -23.20 0.77
C HIS A 382 -14.81 -21.98 0.00
N LEU A 383 -13.51 -21.88 -0.29
CA LEU A 383 -13.02 -20.81 -1.16
C LEU A 383 -13.58 -20.96 -2.58
N GLU A 384 -13.58 -22.16 -3.16
CA GLU A 384 -14.14 -22.40 -4.48
C GLU A 384 -15.64 -22.12 -4.53
N ASP A 385 -16.39 -22.50 -3.50
CA ASP A 385 -17.80 -22.16 -3.38
C ASP A 385 -18.01 -20.62 -3.35
N ALA A 386 -17.13 -19.88 -2.65
CA ALA A 386 -17.18 -18.41 -2.63
C ALA A 386 -16.86 -17.81 -4.01
N ARG A 387 -15.86 -18.34 -4.73
CA ARG A 387 -15.53 -17.93 -6.09
C ARG A 387 -16.72 -18.14 -7.06
N ILE A 388 -17.37 -19.28 -6.98
CA ILE A 388 -18.59 -19.57 -7.78
C ILE A 388 -19.73 -18.58 -7.44
N LEU A 389 -19.89 -18.22 -6.17
CA LEU A 389 -20.91 -17.25 -5.78
C LEU A 389 -20.57 -15.84 -6.26
N THR A 390 -19.27 -15.48 -6.25
CA THR A 390 -18.77 -14.20 -6.76
C THR A 390 -19.08 -14.06 -8.25
N GLU A 391 -18.77 -15.09 -9.03
CA GLU A 391 -19.06 -15.12 -10.48
C GLU A 391 -20.57 -15.01 -10.75
N LYS A 392 -21.40 -15.75 -10.02
CA LYS A 392 -22.87 -15.63 -10.10
C LYS A 392 -23.39 -14.26 -9.69
N GLY A 393 -22.67 -13.55 -8.84
CA GLY A 393 -22.94 -12.17 -8.43
C GLY A 393 -22.47 -11.12 -9.43
N GLY A 394 -21.89 -11.53 -10.59
CA GLY A 394 -21.40 -10.62 -11.63
C GLY A 394 -20.07 -9.94 -11.29
N LYS A 395 -19.32 -10.48 -10.31
CA LYS A 395 -18.01 -9.99 -9.91
C LYS A 395 -16.89 -10.95 -10.33
N ASP A 396 -15.64 -10.51 -10.26
CA ASP A 396 -14.48 -11.29 -10.70
C ASP A 396 -14.07 -12.36 -9.67
N PRO A 397 -14.22 -13.67 -9.99
CA PRO A 397 -13.88 -14.75 -9.08
C PRO A 397 -12.34 -14.92 -8.87
N ASN A 398 -11.50 -14.20 -9.61
CA ASN A 398 -10.05 -14.22 -9.48
C ASN A 398 -9.51 -13.04 -8.65
N LYS A 399 -10.35 -12.09 -8.24
CA LYS A 399 -9.98 -10.95 -7.40
C LYS A 399 -10.39 -11.18 -5.95
N TRP A 400 -9.42 -11.12 -5.02
CA TRP A 400 -9.69 -11.27 -3.59
C TRP A 400 -10.67 -10.22 -3.05
N ALA A 401 -10.57 -8.97 -3.52
CA ALA A 401 -11.48 -7.90 -3.11
C ALA A 401 -12.95 -8.26 -3.34
N ASP A 402 -13.24 -8.96 -4.41
CA ASP A 402 -14.59 -9.40 -4.77
C ASP A 402 -14.99 -10.66 -3.99
N VAL A 403 -14.11 -11.68 -3.96
CA VAL A 403 -14.41 -12.99 -3.33
C VAL A 403 -14.58 -12.87 -1.81
N LYS A 404 -13.81 -11.99 -1.15
CA LYS A 404 -13.91 -11.79 0.30
C LYS A 404 -15.30 -11.38 0.78
N GLU A 405 -16.11 -10.74 -0.08
CA GLU A 405 -17.49 -10.32 0.25
C GLU A 405 -18.45 -11.50 0.31
N PHE A 406 -18.18 -12.56 -0.46
CA PHE A 406 -19.05 -13.75 -0.56
C PHE A 406 -18.70 -14.84 0.44
N LEU A 407 -17.48 -14.88 0.99
CA LEU A 407 -17.07 -15.85 2.00
C LEU A 407 -18.00 -15.88 3.25
N PRO A 408 -18.43 -14.74 3.82
CA PRO A 408 -19.34 -14.75 4.96
C PRO A 408 -20.72 -15.33 4.65
N LEU A 409 -21.17 -15.26 3.38
CA LEU A 409 -22.49 -15.79 2.98
C LEU A 409 -22.57 -17.31 3.07
N LEU A 410 -21.45 -18.00 2.89
CA LEU A 410 -21.38 -19.46 3.06
C LEU A 410 -21.61 -19.90 4.50
N GLN A 411 -21.22 -19.06 5.47
CA GLN A 411 -21.42 -19.35 6.88
C GLN A 411 -22.89 -19.21 7.30
N GLN A 412 -23.61 -18.24 6.74
CA GLN A 412 -25.03 -18.05 7.02
C GLN A 412 -25.86 -19.26 6.59
N LYS A 413 -25.57 -19.85 5.41
CA LYS A 413 -26.22 -21.08 4.93
C LYS A 413 -25.90 -22.27 5.84
N ASN A 414 -24.65 -22.44 6.26
CA ASN A 414 -24.25 -23.51 7.17
C ASN A 414 -24.84 -23.35 8.58
N THR A 415 -25.04 -22.12 9.06
CA THR A 415 -25.66 -21.84 10.36
C THR A 415 -27.17 -22.16 10.31
N THR A 416 -27.85 -21.81 9.23
CA THR A 416 -29.24 -22.12 9.02
C THR A 416 -29.48 -23.63 8.95
N GLN A 417 -28.62 -24.40 8.25
CA GLN A 417 -28.70 -25.85 8.23
C GLN A 417 -28.33 -26.50 9.58
N LYS A 418 -27.37 -25.95 10.33
CA LYS A 418 -27.01 -26.47 11.68
C LYS A 418 -28.06 -26.15 12.73
N HIS A 419 -28.74 -25.00 12.67
CA HIS A 419 -29.91 -24.74 13.52
C HIS A 419 -31.07 -25.64 13.22
N ALA A 420 -31.26 -26.04 11.97
CA ALA A 420 -32.25 -27.05 11.59
C ALA A 420 -31.88 -28.47 12.07
N MET A 421 -30.59 -28.73 12.35
CA MET A 421 -30.07 -30.03 12.83
C MET A 421 -29.64 -30.03 14.31
N GLY A 422 -29.88 -28.95 15.07
CA GLY A 422 -29.60 -28.90 16.52
C GLY A 422 -28.14 -28.94 16.97
N MET A 423 -27.17 -28.57 16.10
CA MET A 423 -25.77 -28.58 16.47
C MET A 423 -25.24 -27.17 16.87
N PRO A 424 -24.35 -27.03 17.89
CA PRO A 424 -23.83 -25.73 18.29
C PRO A 424 -22.89 -25.15 17.20
N GLY A 425 -23.08 -23.87 16.90
CA GLY A 425 -22.36 -23.13 15.84
C GLY A 425 -20.87 -22.96 16.12
N ALA A 426 -20.04 -23.15 15.10
CA ALA A 426 -18.62 -22.80 15.12
C ALA A 426 -18.41 -21.27 15.11
N PRO A 427 -17.38 -20.73 15.76
CA PRO A 427 -17.09 -19.29 15.72
C PRO A 427 -16.75 -18.81 14.31
N SER A 428 -17.18 -17.58 14.00
CA SER A 428 -17.08 -16.94 12.69
C SER A 428 -15.63 -16.77 12.21
N PRO A 429 -15.26 -17.18 10.98
CA PRO A 429 -13.97 -16.88 10.37
C PRO A 429 -13.74 -15.39 10.05
N SER A 430 -14.77 -14.55 10.14
CA SER A 430 -14.67 -13.11 9.85
C SER A 430 -13.68 -12.35 10.75
N SER A 431 -13.23 -12.95 11.84
CA SER A 431 -12.21 -12.35 12.74
C SER A 431 -10.76 -12.61 12.31
N MET A 432 -10.50 -13.54 11.39
CA MET A 432 -9.14 -13.93 10.98
C MET A 432 -8.66 -13.32 9.66
N CYS A 433 -9.57 -12.91 8.77
CA CYS A 433 -9.21 -12.15 7.57
C CYS A 433 -9.16 -10.61 7.81
N LYS A 434 -9.11 -10.17 9.06
CA LYS A 434 -9.16 -8.76 9.45
C LYS A 434 -7.81 -8.20 9.90
N THR A 435 -6.71 -8.82 9.53
CA THR A 435 -5.35 -8.31 9.77
C THR A 435 -4.49 -8.40 8.55
#